data_954e27a5cc19d09da0cb9c3725b33dbd
#
_entry.id   954e27a5cc19d09da0cb9c3725b33dbd
#
_cell.length_a   1.000
_cell.length_b   1.000
_cell.length_c   1.000
_cell.angle_alpha   90.00
_cell.angle_beta   90.00
_cell.angle_gamma   90.00
#
_symmetry.space_group_name_H-M   'P 1'
#
loop_
_entity.id
_entity.type
_entity.pdbx_description
1 polymer ?
#
loop_
_entity_poly.entity_id
_entity_poly.type
_entity_poly.pdbx_seq_one_letter_code
_entity_poly.pdbx_strand_id
1 'polypeptide(L)'
;MAQSRYALCIMLIAVSVGSVWFAQSMTVEKTVFADEPTANAPIGVAKGIHPGRVVWVHDPDATDWTGPGDGHWWQSNHTDQAVVDKMMSRAIMALSGEKTDAAAWNRLFEHFNQTNGKGKSGYKKGEKIVVKVNYVGCIQVWRGDSVAGIDDYNLKNPDYMNTSPQMIIALLRQLVNEADVNEADITVGDTLCYFPNEYYNMCHEEFPNVRYLEYLGKFGRTAAKLSTVPFYWSTPDAAGKKQDYVPASYAEAAYLINLANLKSHNDQAGITLCAKNHYGSLVRKPASQSEYYDMHKDLPYTTPGMGRYRPLVDLMGHKQFGGKTLLYLIDGLYAGKHAKERAPRKWNSPPFNGDWSSSLFASQDPVAIDAVGFDFLWTEWDDGPHKSGTNDYLIEAAMADKPPSGTFYDPDHEGNVTRLASLGVYEHWNNPTDKQYSRNLGTGKGIELVKQTGAVKSMVSVLVSSDSK
;
A
#
# COMPACT_ATOMS: atom_id res chain seq x y z
N MET A 1 44.68 -93.56 -12.85
CA MET A 1 43.69 -93.57 -11.74
C MET A 1 43.82 -92.28 -10.97
N ALA A 2 42.95 -91.34 -11.18
CA ALA A 2 42.66 -90.22 -10.28
C ALA A 2 41.66 -89.33 -11.00
N GLN A 3 40.46 -89.27 -10.48
CA GLN A 3 39.36 -88.46 -10.98
C GLN A 3 39.58 -87.00 -10.58
N SER A 4 39.58 -86.11 -11.54
CA SER A 4 39.56 -84.69 -11.32
C SER A 4 38.08 -84.23 -11.24
N ARG A 5 37.71 -83.60 -10.13
CA ARG A 5 36.41 -82.93 -9.97
C ARG A 5 36.61 -81.46 -10.27
N TYR A 6 35.96 -80.97 -11.34
CA TYR A 6 35.82 -79.55 -11.61
C TYR A 6 34.75 -78.95 -10.73
N ALA A 7 35.13 -78.02 -9.87
CA ALA A 7 34.19 -77.17 -9.15
C ALA A 7 33.91 -75.91 -9.97
N LEU A 8 32.68 -75.76 -10.40
CA LEU A 8 32.23 -74.58 -11.11
C LEU A 8 31.91 -73.45 -10.10
N CYS A 9 32.82 -72.43 -10.02
CA CYS A 9 32.54 -71.22 -9.28
C CYS A 9 31.61 -70.34 -10.10
N ILE A 10 30.33 -70.25 -9.71
CA ILE A 10 29.43 -69.23 -10.24
C ILE A 10 29.70 -67.96 -9.44
N MET A 11 30.27 -66.96 -10.12
CA MET A 11 30.48 -65.63 -9.59
C MET A 11 29.19 -64.83 -9.77
N LEU A 12 28.40 -64.68 -8.71
CA LEU A 12 27.24 -63.79 -8.63
C LEU A 12 27.78 -62.38 -8.48
N ILE A 13 27.71 -61.59 -9.55
CA ILE A 13 27.94 -60.12 -9.49
C ILE A 13 26.65 -59.52 -8.99
N ALA A 14 26.61 -59.16 -7.72
CA ALA A 14 25.55 -58.35 -7.13
C ALA A 14 25.83 -56.86 -7.57
N VAL A 15 25.06 -56.37 -8.55
CA VAL A 15 25.01 -54.94 -8.87
C VAL A 15 24.16 -54.28 -7.78
N SER A 16 24.82 -53.75 -6.78
CA SER A 16 24.12 -52.84 -5.83
C SER A 16 23.86 -51.51 -6.52
N VAL A 17 22.64 -51.31 -6.97
CA VAL A 17 22.11 -49.98 -7.36
C VAL A 17 21.99 -49.19 -6.07
N GLY A 18 23.02 -48.40 -5.74
CA GLY A 18 23.00 -47.44 -4.68
C GLY A 18 22.05 -46.33 -5.03
N SER A 19 20.81 -46.40 -4.53
CA SER A 19 19.89 -45.26 -4.52
C SER A 19 20.46 -44.20 -3.61
N VAL A 20 21.19 -43.23 -4.18
CA VAL A 20 21.57 -42.02 -3.47
C VAL A 20 20.30 -41.21 -3.28
N TRP A 21 19.68 -41.36 -2.12
CA TRP A 21 18.69 -40.43 -1.65
C TRP A 21 19.40 -39.13 -1.31
N PHE A 22 19.35 -38.16 -2.22
CA PHE A 22 19.54 -36.75 -1.84
C PHE A 22 18.38 -36.40 -0.90
N ALA A 23 18.62 -36.53 0.39
CA ALA A 23 17.84 -35.82 1.38
C ALA A 23 18.15 -34.34 1.16
N GLN A 24 17.38 -33.68 0.28
CA GLN A 24 17.23 -32.23 0.38
C GLN A 24 16.69 -31.98 1.78
N SER A 25 17.57 -31.55 2.68
CA SER A 25 17.14 -30.93 3.90
C SER A 25 16.36 -29.69 3.49
N MET A 26 15.04 -29.80 3.41
CA MET A 26 14.17 -28.64 3.49
C MET A 26 14.47 -28.05 4.86
N THR A 27 15.35 -27.06 4.90
CA THR A 27 15.39 -26.12 6.01
C THR A 27 14.04 -25.43 5.97
N VAL A 28 13.10 -25.92 6.78
CA VAL A 28 11.91 -25.16 7.12
C VAL A 28 12.48 -23.90 7.77
N GLU A 29 12.55 -22.81 6.99
CA GLU A 29 12.87 -21.50 7.56
C GLU A 29 11.85 -21.28 8.67
N LYS A 30 12.36 -21.31 9.90
CA LYS A 30 11.54 -21.07 11.07
C LYS A 30 11.02 -19.64 10.93
N THR A 31 9.76 -19.50 10.55
CA THR A 31 9.10 -18.19 10.48
C THR A 31 9.22 -17.59 11.88
N VAL A 32 10.01 -16.54 12.01
CA VAL A 32 10.15 -15.81 13.27
C VAL A 32 8.94 -14.87 13.34
N PHE A 33 8.01 -15.16 14.22
CA PHE A 33 6.88 -14.29 14.51
C PHE A 33 7.30 -13.17 15.44
N ALA A 34 6.69 -12.00 15.28
CA ALA A 34 6.83 -10.90 16.23
C ALA A 34 6.01 -11.19 17.49
N ASP A 35 6.48 -10.66 18.61
CA ASP A 35 5.64 -10.60 19.82
C ASP A 35 4.45 -9.67 19.56
N GLU A 36 3.35 -9.90 20.29
CA GLU A 36 2.17 -9.04 20.20
C GLU A 36 2.53 -7.60 20.54
N PRO A 37 2.12 -6.62 19.71
CA PRO A 37 2.47 -5.22 19.94
C PRO A 37 1.88 -4.68 21.25
N THR A 38 2.63 -3.83 21.93
CA THR A 38 2.15 -3.17 23.16
C THR A 38 1.09 -2.13 22.82
N ALA A 39 -0.12 -2.31 23.35
CA ALA A 39 -1.23 -1.40 23.16
C ALA A 39 -0.98 -0.03 23.83
N ASN A 40 -1.52 1.03 23.21
CA ASN A 40 -1.59 2.40 23.75
C ASN A 40 -0.24 2.97 24.22
N ALA A 41 0.82 2.70 23.50
CA ALA A 41 2.15 3.23 23.76
C ALA A 41 2.62 4.15 22.61
N PRO A 42 2.08 5.38 22.51
CA PRO A 42 2.38 6.25 21.38
C PRO A 42 3.81 6.77 21.40
N ILE A 43 4.49 6.70 20.26
CA ILE A 43 5.81 7.27 20.01
C ILE A 43 5.79 8.15 18.77
N GLY A 44 6.74 9.10 18.66
CA GLY A 44 6.82 10.03 17.55
C GLY A 44 5.90 11.25 17.70
N VAL A 45 5.76 12.02 16.62
CA VAL A 45 5.04 13.30 16.60
C VAL A 45 3.88 13.26 15.64
N ALA A 46 2.67 13.30 16.18
CA ALA A 46 1.43 13.26 15.40
C ALA A 46 1.34 14.43 14.40
N LYS A 47 0.88 14.14 13.17
CA LYS A 47 0.73 15.09 12.07
C LYS A 47 -0.75 15.31 11.71
N GLY A 48 -1.00 16.37 10.93
CA GLY A 48 -2.30 16.70 10.35
C GLY A 48 -3.06 17.79 11.07
N ILE A 49 -4.17 18.24 10.49
CA ILE A 49 -5.10 19.25 11.04
C ILE A 49 -5.57 18.84 12.43
N HIS A 50 -5.95 17.56 12.55
CA HIS A 50 -6.20 16.87 13.79
C HIS A 50 -5.05 15.88 13.99
N PRO A 51 -4.04 16.19 14.80
CA PRO A 51 -2.82 15.41 14.84
C PRO A 51 -3.04 13.94 15.18
N GLY A 52 -2.55 13.04 14.31
CA GLY A 52 -2.69 11.58 14.46
C GLY A 52 -4.08 11.04 14.12
N ARG A 53 -4.97 11.85 13.51
CA ARG A 53 -6.29 11.37 13.09
C ARG A 53 -6.17 10.43 11.89
N VAL A 54 -6.79 9.26 12.03
CA VAL A 54 -7.10 8.33 10.95
C VAL A 54 -8.62 8.17 10.89
N VAL A 55 -9.21 8.44 9.74
CA VAL A 55 -10.64 8.18 9.50
C VAL A 55 -10.76 6.81 8.87
N TRP A 56 -11.60 5.96 9.41
CA TRP A 56 -12.01 4.68 8.85
C TRP A 56 -13.48 4.74 8.48
N VAL A 57 -13.76 4.68 7.19
CA VAL A 57 -15.12 4.54 6.66
C VAL A 57 -15.35 3.08 6.30
N HIS A 58 -16.40 2.49 6.87
CA HIS A 58 -16.83 1.11 6.55
C HIS A 58 -18.27 1.14 6.08
N ASP A 59 -18.53 0.67 4.86
CA ASP A 59 -19.85 0.62 4.27
C ASP A 59 -20.02 -0.70 3.48
N PRO A 60 -20.70 -1.70 4.08
CA PRO A 60 -20.89 -3.01 3.44
C PRO A 60 -21.64 -2.95 2.10
N ASP A 61 -22.42 -1.87 1.85
CA ASP A 61 -23.15 -1.70 0.61
C ASP A 61 -22.23 -1.34 -0.58
N ALA A 62 -20.93 -1.07 -0.32
CA ALA A 62 -19.97 -0.76 -1.37
C ALA A 62 -19.55 -1.97 -2.21
N THR A 63 -19.70 -3.20 -1.71
CA THR A 63 -19.15 -4.42 -2.32
C THR A 63 -20.10 -5.60 -2.17
N ASP A 64 -20.30 -6.38 -3.25
CA ASP A 64 -21.19 -7.55 -3.24
C ASP A 64 -20.69 -8.74 -4.08
N TRP A 65 -19.43 -8.73 -4.49
CA TRP A 65 -18.86 -9.81 -5.28
C TRP A 65 -18.93 -11.16 -4.55
N THR A 66 -19.41 -12.21 -5.25
CA THR A 66 -19.54 -13.52 -4.63
C THR A 66 -18.26 -14.35 -4.67
N GLY A 67 -17.29 -13.96 -5.50
CA GLY A 67 -15.99 -14.63 -5.62
C GLY A 67 -15.63 -15.03 -7.05
N PRO A 68 -14.48 -15.70 -7.25
CA PRO A 68 -14.05 -16.15 -8.58
C PRO A 68 -15.12 -17.00 -9.29
N GLY A 69 -15.44 -16.62 -10.51
CA GLY A 69 -16.52 -17.23 -11.31
C GLY A 69 -17.77 -16.35 -11.45
N ASP A 70 -17.84 -15.25 -10.70
CA ASP A 70 -18.92 -14.26 -10.77
C ASP A 70 -18.38 -12.92 -11.33
N GLY A 71 -17.82 -12.95 -12.54
CA GLY A 71 -17.12 -11.78 -13.08
C GLY A 71 -15.90 -11.41 -12.25
N HIS A 72 -15.67 -10.08 -12.07
CA HIS A 72 -14.51 -9.53 -11.40
C HIS A 72 -14.93 -8.51 -10.34
N TRP A 73 -14.27 -8.50 -9.20
CA TRP A 73 -14.59 -7.67 -8.03
C TRP A 73 -14.67 -6.15 -8.34
N TRP A 74 -13.91 -5.65 -9.31
CA TRP A 74 -13.87 -4.24 -9.72
C TRP A 74 -14.94 -3.85 -10.74
N GLN A 75 -15.78 -4.76 -11.22
CA GLN A 75 -16.86 -4.44 -12.14
C GLN A 75 -17.97 -3.66 -11.43
N SER A 76 -18.68 -2.83 -12.18
CA SER A 76 -19.71 -1.91 -11.65
C SER A 76 -20.92 -2.62 -11.02
N ASN A 77 -21.13 -3.89 -11.35
CA ASN A 77 -22.15 -4.73 -10.70
C ASN A 77 -21.68 -5.38 -9.38
N HIS A 78 -20.39 -5.25 -9.02
CA HIS A 78 -19.80 -5.80 -7.79
C HIS A 78 -19.20 -4.74 -6.87
N THR A 79 -18.99 -3.53 -7.37
CA THR A 79 -18.53 -2.38 -6.59
C THR A 79 -19.38 -1.18 -6.91
N ASP A 80 -20.19 -0.75 -5.93
CA ASP A 80 -21.14 0.37 -6.08
C ASP A 80 -20.41 1.71 -6.02
N GLN A 81 -20.29 2.38 -7.18
CA GLN A 81 -19.63 3.67 -7.31
C GLN A 81 -20.28 4.76 -6.44
N ALA A 82 -21.61 4.78 -6.33
CA ALA A 82 -22.29 5.82 -5.58
C ALA A 82 -22.08 5.67 -4.07
N VAL A 83 -21.90 4.44 -3.58
CA VAL A 83 -21.52 4.19 -2.19
C VAL A 83 -20.05 4.59 -1.96
N VAL A 84 -19.14 4.23 -2.88
CA VAL A 84 -17.72 4.60 -2.79
C VAL A 84 -17.54 6.13 -2.81
N ASP A 85 -18.28 6.87 -3.63
CA ASP A 85 -18.28 8.34 -3.63
C ASP A 85 -18.68 8.92 -2.26
N LYS A 86 -19.72 8.38 -1.64
CA LYS A 86 -20.15 8.78 -0.29
C LYS A 86 -19.11 8.42 0.77
N MET A 87 -18.42 7.27 0.62
CA MET A 87 -17.34 6.91 1.52
C MET A 87 -16.20 7.91 1.42
N MET A 88 -15.79 8.32 0.19
CA MET A 88 -14.74 9.30 -0.02
C MET A 88 -15.12 10.65 0.58
N SER A 89 -16.32 11.17 0.31
CA SER A 89 -16.83 12.43 0.88
C SER A 89 -16.80 12.39 2.41
N ARG A 90 -17.34 11.33 3.02
CA ARG A 90 -17.32 11.15 4.49
C ARG A 90 -15.88 11.13 5.05
N ALA A 91 -14.96 10.47 4.36
CA ALA A 91 -13.57 10.40 4.79
C ALA A 91 -12.90 11.78 4.79
N ILE A 92 -13.06 12.55 3.70
CA ILE A 92 -12.47 13.89 3.54
C ILE A 92 -13.05 14.89 4.54
N MET A 93 -14.37 14.91 4.70
CA MET A 93 -15.04 15.78 5.69
C MET A 93 -14.63 15.44 7.13
N ALA A 94 -14.65 14.16 7.52
CA ALA A 94 -14.28 13.74 8.87
C ALA A 94 -12.79 13.99 9.18
N LEU A 95 -11.92 13.86 8.17
CA LEU A 95 -10.49 14.13 8.32
C LEU A 95 -10.20 15.60 8.59
N SER A 96 -10.85 16.49 7.85
CA SER A 96 -10.69 17.96 7.98
C SER A 96 -11.47 18.57 9.14
N GLY A 97 -12.58 17.93 9.57
CA GLY A 97 -13.55 18.45 10.51
C GLY A 97 -14.56 19.42 9.87
N GLU A 98 -14.58 19.54 8.55
CA GLU A 98 -15.48 20.42 7.79
C GLU A 98 -16.79 19.70 7.43
N LYS A 99 -17.81 20.49 7.03
CA LYS A 99 -19.17 20.00 6.78
C LYS A 99 -19.51 19.83 5.29
N THR A 100 -18.65 20.30 4.39
CA THR A 100 -18.79 20.19 2.94
C THR A 100 -17.45 19.77 2.33
N ASP A 101 -17.50 19.05 1.22
CA ASP A 101 -16.30 18.58 0.53
C ASP A 101 -15.40 19.73 0.09
N ALA A 102 -15.98 20.81 -0.50
CA ALA A 102 -15.21 21.97 -0.92
C ALA A 102 -14.47 22.66 0.26
N ALA A 103 -15.13 22.83 1.41
CA ALA A 103 -14.49 23.40 2.60
C ALA A 103 -13.41 22.45 3.13
N ALA A 104 -13.66 21.15 3.10
CA ALA A 104 -12.72 20.12 3.54
C ALA A 104 -11.44 20.13 2.70
N TRP A 105 -11.55 20.15 1.38
CA TRP A 105 -10.39 20.26 0.49
C TRP A 105 -9.63 21.56 0.69
N ASN A 106 -10.31 22.69 0.77
CA ASN A 106 -9.64 23.97 1.05
C ASN A 106 -8.84 23.90 2.37
N ARG A 107 -9.45 23.32 3.42
CA ARG A 107 -8.79 23.16 4.72
C ARG A 107 -7.56 22.26 4.67
N LEU A 108 -7.61 21.15 3.91
CA LEU A 108 -6.48 20.26 3.69
C LEU A 108 -5.33 20.98 2.97
N PHE A 109 -5.61 21.72 1.90
CA PHE A 109 -4.61 22.49 1.17
C PHE A 109 -4.00 23.61 2.03
N GLU A 110 -4.81 24.39 2.73
CA GLU A 110 -4.33 25.46 3.62
C GLU A 110 -3.39 24.92 4.69
N HIS A 111 -3.76 23.81 5.33
CA HIS A 111 -2.93 23.20 6.37
C HIS A 111 -1.61 22.70 5.77
N PHE A 112 -1.66 21.98 4.67
CA PHE A 112 -0.46 21.49 3.99
C PHE A 112 0.47 22.65 3.58
N ASN A 113 -0.05 23.68 2.96
CA ASN A 113 0.73 24.83 2.52
C ASN A 113 1.34 25.58 3.71
N GLN A 114 0.59 25.75 4.79
CA GLN A 114 1.09 26.38 6.01
C GLN A 114 2.24 25.59 6.66
N THR A 115 2.09 24.26 6.76
CA THR A 115 3.12 23.39 7.36
C THR A 115 4.37 23.26 6.50
N ASN A 116 4.24 23.46 5.19
CA ASN A 116 5.37 23.46 4.24
C ASN A 116 5.91 24.86 3.91
N GLY A 117 5.63 25.85 4.75
CA GLY A 117 6.22 27.21 4.63
C GLY A 117 5.67 28.06 3.47
N LYS A 118 4.59 27.62 2.81
CA LYS A 118 3.93 28.36 1.71
C LYS A 118 2.86 29.35 2.18
N GLY A 119 2.70 29.52 3.51
CA GLY A 119 1.65 30.33 4.12
C GLY A 119 0.28 29.64 4.10
N LYS A 120 -0.72 30.30 4.73
CA LYS A 120 -2.09 29.81 4.78
C LYS A 120 -2.81 30.12 3.44
N SER A 121 -2.64 29.25 2.45
CA SER A 121 -3.27 29.39 1.14
C SER A 121 -3.86 28.05 0.70
N GLY A 122 -5.05 28.09 0.09
CA GLY A 122 -5.65 26.92 -0.57
C GLY A 122 -4.95 26.52 -1.86
N TYR A 123 -5.55 25.61 -2.61
CA TYR A 123 -5.11 25.22 -3.93
C TYR A 123 -5.12 26.43 -4.89
N LYS A 124 -4.12 26.52 -5.76
CA LYS A 124 -4.07 27.54 -6.83
C LYS A 124 -4.16 26.86 -8.19
N LYS A 125 -5.02 27.36 -9.06
CA LYS A 125 -5.20 26.84 -10.43
C LYS A 125 -3.85 26.72 -11.15
N GLY A 126 -3.62 25.56 -11.77
CA GLY A 126 -2.37 25.22 -12.44
C GLY A 126 -1.32 24.53 -11.53
N GLU A 127 -1.53 24.45 -10.22
CA GLU A 127 -0.71 23.59 -9.36
C GLU A 127 -1.03 22.13 -9.67
N LYS A 128 0.01 21.34 -9.97
CA LYS A 128 -0.15 19.94 -10.38
C LYS A 128 -0.30 19.03 -9.17
N ILE A 129 -1.14 18.01 -9.31
CA ILE A 129 -1.36 16.96 -8.31
C ILE A 129 -0.99 15.61 -8.90
N VAL A 130 -0.24 14.80 -8.15
CA VAL A 130 0.02 13.39 -8.48
C VAL A 130 -0.74 12.49 -7.53
N VAL A 131 -1.52 11.55 -8.06
CA VAL A 131 -2.15 10.47 -7.30
C VAL A 131 -1.37 9.18 -7.56
N LYS A 132 -0.65 8.71 -6.54
CA LYS A 132 0.06 7.42 -6.59
C LYS A 132 -0.89 6.30 -6.20
N VAL A 133 -1.16 5.40 -7.14
CA VAL A 133 -1.97 4.19 -6.93
C VAL A 133 -1.10 2.94 -6.80
N ASN A 134 -1.65 1.81 -6.39
CA ASN A 134 -0.95 0.53 -6.28
C ASN A 134 -1.39 -0.44 -7.37
N TYR A 135 -0.53 -0.67 -8.36
CA TYR A 135 -0.77 -1.59 -9.48
C TYR A 135 0.22 -2.76 -9.50
N VAL A 136 0.53 -3.33 -8.34
CA VAL A 136 1.49 -4.45 -8.23
C VAL A 136 1.11 -5.66 -9.08
N GLY A 137 -0.17 -5.85 -9.39
CA GLY A 137 -0.66 -6.87 -10.30
C GLY A 137 -0.29 -6.62 -11.77
N CYS A 138 0.09 -5.39 -12.12
CA CYS A 138 0.42 -4.91 -13.46
C CYS A 138 1.91 -4.55 -13.62
N ILE A 139 2.80 -5.10 -12.77
CA ILE A 139 4.23 -4.81 -12.81
C ILE A 139 4.85 -5.23 -14.14
N GLN A 140 5.58 -4.31 -14.75
CA GLN A 140 6.29 -4.52 -16.01
C GLN A 140 7.79 -4.76 -15.85
N VAL A 141 8.39 -4.30 -14.76
CA VAL A 141 9.86 -4.15 -14.63
C VAL A 141 10.55 -5.41 -14.08
N TRP A 142 9.82 -6.33 -13.45
CA TRP A 142 10.42 -7.32 -12.53
C TRP A 142 10.92 -8.61 -13.18
N ARG A 143 10.63 -8.88 -14.44
CA ARG A 143 10.89 -10.22 -14.98
C ARG A 143 12.00 -10.34 -16.04
N GLY A 144 12.75 -9.27 -16.29
CA GLY A 144 13.66 -9.28 -17.45
C GLY A 144 12.92 -9.41 -18.78
N ASP A 145 11.62 -9.65 -18.72
CA ASP A 145 10.73 -9.61 -19.86
C ASP A 145 10.71 -8.17 -20.31
N SER A 146 11.30 -7.95 -21.45
CA SER A 146 11.21 -6.65 -22.08
C SER A 146 9.72 -6.33 -22.19
N VAL A 147 9.31 -5.25 -21.57
CA VAL A 147 7.97 -4.66 -21.75
C VAL A 147 7.66 -4.41 -23.23
N ALA A 148 8.67 -4.51 -24.09
CA ALA A 148 8.56 -4.48 -25.55
C ALA A 148 7.59 -5.54 -26.12
N GLY A 149 7.28 -6.60 -25.38
CA GLY A 149 6.35 -7.66 -25.78
C GLY A 149 4.93 -7.53 -25.24
N ILE A 150 4.55 -6.45 -24.55
CA ILE A 150 3.16 -6.23 -24.18
C ILE A 150 2.46 -5.54 -25.35
N ASP A 151 1.73 -6.33 -26.11
CA ASP A 151 0.98 -5.87 -27.29
C ASP A 151 -0.35 -5.22 -26.92
N ASP A 152 -0.86 -5.53 -25.72
CA ASP A 152 -2.04 -4.96 -25.11
C ASP A 152 -1.82 -4.66 -23.61
N TYR A 153 -2.66 -3.82 -23.02
CA TYR A 153 -2.67 -3.50 -21.61
C TYR A 153 -3.86 -4.11 -20.86
N ASN A 154 -4.39 -5.21 -21.36
CA ASN A 154 -5.47 -5.92 -20.67
C ASN A 154 -4.93 -6.56 -19.38
N LEU A 155 -5.76 -6.63 -18.35
CA LEU A 155 -5.42 -7.29 -17.11
C LEU A 155 -5.06 -8.75 -17.36
N LYS A 156 -3.85 -9.15 -17.01
CA LYS A 156 -3.38 -10.54 -17.15
C LYS A 156 -3.92 -11.44 -16.04
N ASN A 157 -4.19 -10.86 -14.89
CA ASN A 157 -4.81 -11.49 -13.72
C ASN A 157 -5.87 -10.50 -13.20
N PRO A 158 -7.09 -10.58 -13.74
CA PRO A 158 -8.09 -9.53 -13.51
C PRO A 158 -8.52 -9.38 -12.05
N ASP A 159 -8.39 -10.42 -11.24
CA ASP A 159 -8.76 -10.38 -9.83
C ASP A 159 -7.59 -10.07 -8.88
N TYR A 160 -6.39 -9.79 -9.40
CA TYR A 160 -5.30 -9.33 -8.54
C TYR A 160 -5.64 -8.02 -7.83
N MET A 161 -5.19 -7.93 -6.59
CA MET A 161 -5.40 -6.76 -5.74
C MET A 161 -4.59 -5.56 -6.24
N ASN A 162 -5.25 -4.71 -6.99
CA ASN A 162 -4.79 -3.38 -7.40
C ASN A 162 -5.69 -2.32 -6.76
N THR A 163 -5.31 -1.04 -6.79
CA THR A 163 -6.24 0.04 -6.45
C THR A 163 -7.44 -0.01 -7.38
N SER A 164 -8.66 0.00 -6.82
CA SER A 164 -9.89 -0.10 -7.57
C SER A 164 -10.13 1.13 -8.47
N PRO A 165 -10.66 0.94 -9.67
CA PRO A 165 -11.04 2.08 -10.51
C PRO A 165 -12.12 2.95 -9.85
N GLN A 166 -13.04 2.39 -9.08
CA GLN A 166 -14.07 3.12 -8.35
C GLN A 166 -13.49 4.07 -7.32
N MET A 167 -12.44 3.66 -6.59
CA MET A 167 -11.77 4.53 -5.63
C MET A 167 -11.03 5.67 -6.33
N ILE A 168 -10.43 5.40 -7.50
CA ILE A 168 -9.79 6.42 -8.33
C ILE A 168 -10.83 7.42 -8.82
N ILE A 169 -11.94 6.96 -9.37
CA ILE A 169 -13.03 7.80 -9.87
C ILE A 169 -13.60 8.67 -8.74
N ALA A 170 -13.87 8.09 -7.57
CA ALA A 170 -14.36 8.85 -6.42
C ALA A 170 -13.39 9.97 -6.01
N LEU A 171 -12.09 9.69 -5.99
CA LEU A 171 -11.08 10.70 -5.69
C LEU A 171 -10.99 11.77 -6.79
N LEU A 172 -11.08 11.39 -8.07
CA LEU A 172 -11.07 12.36 -9.18
C LEU A 172 -12.30 13.26 -9.13
N ARG A 173 -13.49 12.72 -8.81
CA ARG A 173 -14.72 13.53 -8.60
C ARG A 173 -14.52 14.56 -7.49
N GLN A 174 -13.90 14.15 -6.40
CA GLN A 174 -13.57 15.06 -5.31
C GLN A 174 -12.60 16.17 -5.74
N LEU A 175 -11.52 15.82 -6.43
CA LEU A 175 -10.52 16.81 -6.87
C LEU A 175 -11.08 17.78 -7.93
N VAL A 176 -11.82 17.27 -8.92
CA VAL A 176 -12.30 18.08 -10.03
C VAL A 176 -13.55 18.88 -9.64
N ASN A 177 -14.55 18.23 -9.03
CA ASN A 177 -15.85 18.85 -8.80
C ASN A 177 -15.90 19.65 -7.48
N GLU A 178 -15.16 19.24 -6.45
CA GLU A 178 -15.23 19.83 -5.12
C GLU A 178 -14.02 20.72 -4.80
N ALA A 179 -12.83 20.35 -5.27
CA ALA A 179 -11.61 21.14 -5.05
C ALA A 179 -11.24 22.08 -6.21
N ASP A 180 -12.05 22.13 -7.29
CA ASP A 180 -11.86 22.95 -8.49
C ASP A 180 -10.50 22.75 -9.18
N VAL A 181 -9.98 21.52 -9.18
CA VAL A 181 -8.72 21.15 -9.82
C VAL A 181 -8.98 20.81 -11.28
N ASN A 182 -8.24 21.42 -12.22
CA ASN A 182 -8.38 21.05 -13.63
C ASN A 182 -7.88 19.62 -13.85
N GLU A 183 -8.61 18.81 -14.61
CA GLU A 183 -8.19 17.44 -14.96
C GLU A 183 -6.76 17.39 -15.52
N ALA A 184 -6.40 18.32 -16.42
CA ALA A 184 -5.06 18.39 -17.04
C ALA A 184 -3.91 18.62 -16.04
N ASP A 185 -4.21 19.09 -14.83
CA ASP A 185 -3.25 19.27 -13.75
C ASP A 185 -3.12 18.02 -12.86
N ILE A 186 -3.97 16.99 -13.08
CA ILE A 186 -3.95 15.73 -12.33
C ILE A 186 -3.18 14.66 -13.11
N THR A 187 -2.32 13.95 -12.41
CA THR A 187 -1.63 12.76 -12.92
C THR A 187 -1.92 11.58 -11.97
N VAL A 188 -2.45 10.47 -12.49
CA VAL A 188 -2.79 9.27 -11.71
C VAL A 188 -2.00 8.08 -12.24
N GLY A 189 -1.35 7.30 -11.38
CA GLY A 189 -0.73 6.06 -11.84
C GLY A 189 0.37 5.49 -10.96
N ASP A 190 1.13 4.58 -11.57
CA ASP A 190 2.27 3.88 -10.98
C ASP A 190 3.41 3.86 -11.98
N THR A 191 4.62 4.23 -11.58
CA THR A 191 5.74 4.40 -12.51
C THR A 191 6.43 3.10 -12.90
N LEU A 192 6.13 1.99 -12.21
CA LEU A 192 6.72 0.67 -12.45
C LEU A 192 5.75 -0.31 -13.14
N CYS A 193 4.50 0.10 -13.33
CA CYS A 193 3.42 -0.75 -13.80
C CYS A 193 2.82 -0.19 -15.10
N TYR A 194 2.06 -1.01 -15.82
CA TYR A 194 1.15 -0.49 -16.84
C TYR A 194 -0.19 -0.10 -16.21
N PHE A 195 -0.88 0.84 -16.81
CA PHE A 195 -2.24 1.19 -16.44
C PHE A 195 -3.20 0.33 -17.28
N PRO A 196 -3.89 -0.67 -16.68
CA PRO A 196 -4.65 -1.66 -17.44
C PRO A 196 -5.84 -1.02 -18.17
N ASN A 197 -6.19 -1.59 -19.34
CA ASN A 197 -7.24 -1.05 -20.21
C ASN A 197 -8.58 -0.98 -19.49
N GLU A 198 -8.92 -1.99 -18.71
CA GLU A 198 -10.20 -2.07 -18.00
C GLU A 198 -10.37 -0.87 -17.06
N TYR A 199 -9.35 -0.57 -16.27
CA TYR A 199 -9.39 0.55 -15.30
C TYR A 199 -9.25 1.91 -16.01
N TYR A 200 -8.39 1.96 -17.04
CA TYR A 200 -8.22 3.17 -17.84
C TYR A 200 -9.52 3.59 -18.52
N ASN A 201 -10.22 2.65 -19.17
CA ASN A 201 -11.44 2.97 -19.86
C ASN A 201 -12.51 3.52 -18.92
N MET A 202 -12.68 2.91 -17.73
CA MET A 202 -13.61 3.40 -16.71
C MET A 202 -13.27 4.82 -16.24
N CYS A 203 -12.00 5.08 -15.94
CA CYS A 203 -11.57 6.40 -15.48
C CYS A 203 -11.56 7.45 -16.59
N HIS A 204 -11.07 7.09 -17.78
CA HIS A 204 -10.92 8.01 -18.92
C HIS A 204 -12.25 8.39 -19.56
N GLU A 205 -13.28 7.56 -19.46
CA GLU A 205 -14.62 7.87 -19.93
C GLU A 205 -15.17 9.14 -19.25
N GLU A 206 -14.93 9.30 -17.95
CA GLU A 206 -15.39 10.46 -17.18
C GLU A 206 -14.34 11.58 -17.12
N PHE A 207 -13.04 11.23 -17.05
CA PHE A 207 -11.94 12.19 -16.90
C PHE A 207 -10.92 12.09 -18.04
N PRO A 208 -11.29 12.46 -19.28
CA PRO A 208 -10.45 12.26 -20.47
C PRO A 208 -9.17 13.11 -20.50
N ASN A 209 -9.09 14.20 -19.74
CA ASN A 209 -7.94 15.10 -19.72
C ASN A 209 -6.95 14.81 -18.57
N VAL A 210 -7.26 13.86 -17.68
CA VAL A 210 -6.32 13.38 -16.64
C VAL A 210 -5.17 12.63 -17.29
N ARG A 211 -3.96 12.81 -16.77
CA ARG A 211 -2.77 12.08 -17.24
C ARG A 211 -2.66 10.75 -16.50
N TYR A 212 -2.91 9.66 -17.21
CA TYR A 212 -2.77 8.31 -16.70
C TYR A 212 -1.34 7.84 -16.85
N LEU A 213 -0.57 7.92 -15.75
CA LEU A 213 0.86 7.65 -15.70
C LEU A 213 1.14 6.15 -15.65
N GLU A 214 2.08 5.69 -16.47
CA GLU A 214 2.57 4.32 -16.47
C GLU A 214 4.02 4.24 -16.97
N TYR A 215 4.60 3.04 -17.04
CA TYR A 215 6.01 2.87 -17.32
C TYR A 215 6.43 3.30 -18.73
N LEU A 216 5.68 2.94 -19.79
CA LEU A 216 6.06 3.15 -21.20
C LEU A 216 5.36 4.31 -21.90
N GLY A 217 4.13 4.64 -21.56
CA GLY A 217 3.31 5.65 -22.24
C GLY A 217 2.66 5.14 -23.52
N LYS A 218 2.17 3.89 -23.52
CA LYS A 218 1.45 3.33 -24.66
C LYS A 218 -0.06 3.53 -24.53
N PHE A 219 -0.77 3.41 -25.64
CA PHE A 219 -2.24 3.37 -25.71
C PHE A 219 -2.91 4.53 -24.98
N GLY A 220 -2.44 5.77 -25.23
CA GLY A 220 -3.01 6.99 -24.64
C GLY A 220 -2.54 7.32 -23.23
N ARG A 221 -1.69 6.49 -22.62
CA ARG A 221 -1.12 6.76 -21.29
C ARG A 221 0.11 7.66 -21.37
N THR A 222 0.49 8.23 -20.24
CA THR A 222 1.68 9.08 -20.09
C THR A 222 2.86 8.25 -19.58
N ALA A 223 4.00 8.31 -20.28
CA ALA A 223 5.21 7.61 -19.86
C ALA A 223 5.83 8.23 -18.61
N ALA A 224 6.21 7.40 -17.66
CA ALA A 224 7.05 7.82 -16.55
C ALA A 224 8.44 8.24 -17.07
N LYS A 225 8.87 9.47 -16.76
CA LYS A 225 10.15 10.03 -17.15
C LYS A 225 10.98 10.36 -15.91
N LEU A 226 12.30 10.22 -16.02
CA LEU A 226 13.23 10.68 -14.97
C LEU A 226 13.24 12.19 -14.88
N SER A 227 13.34 12.71 -13.66
CA SER A 227 13.72 14.09 -13.39
C SER A 227 15.24 14.18 -13.13
N THR A 228 15.70 15.36 -12.77
CA THR A 228 17.07 15.60 -12.27
C THR A 228 17.15 15.55 -10.74
N VAL A 229 16.04 15.28 -10.04
CA VAL A 229 16.00 15.23 -8.58
C VAL A 229 16.41 13.84 -8.12
N PRO A 230 17.57 13.69 -7.44
CA PRO A 230 18.02 12.40 -6.95
C PRO A 230 17.21 11.93 -5.74
N PHE A 231 17.20 10.63 -5.54
CA PHE A 231 16.70 9.96 -4.34
C PHE A 231 17.82 9.11 -3.75
N TYR A 232 18.12 9.30 -2.47
CA TYR A 232 19.19 8.58 -1.79
C TYR A 232 18.63 7.58 -0.78
N TRP A 233 19.28 6.42 -0.69
CA TRP A 233 19.00 5.43 0.32
C TRP A 233 19.96 5.61 1.49
N SER A 234 19.43 5.71 2.71
CA SER A 234 20.20 5.96 3.94
C SER A 234 20.93 4.69 4.45
N THR A 235 21.52 3.94 3.52
CA THR A 235 22.27 2.71 3.80
C THR A 235 23.57 2.67 3.01
N PRO A 236 24.68 2.18 3.61
CA PRO A 236 25.93 1.98 2.90
C PRO A 236 25.84 0.96 1.76
N ASP A 237 24.86 0.06 1.79
CA ASP A 237 24.63 -0.96 0.74
C ASP A 237 24.18 -0.35 -0.60
N ALA A 238 23.78 0.90 -0.61
CA ALA A 238 23.51 1.67 -1.82
C ALA A 238 24.80 2.20 -2.48
N ALA A 239 25.94 2.17 -1.81
CA ALA A 239 27.20 2.65 -2.35
C ALA A 239 27.61 1.86 -3.60
N GLY A 240 27.98 2.57 -4.67
CA GLY A 240 28.36 1.98 -5.96
C GLY A 240 27.18 1.46 -6.78
N LYS A 241 25.96 1.63 -6.34
CA LYS A 241 24.74 1.34 -7.10
C LYS A 241 24.35 2.53 -7.96
N LYS A 242 23.53 2.25 -9.00
CA LYS A 242 22.96 3.27 -9.87
C LYS A 242 22.04 4.20 -9.07
N GLN A 243 22.16 5.50 -9.33
CA GLN A 243 21.34 6.51 -8.66
C GLN A 243 19.88 6.38 -9.03
N ASP A 244 19.00 6.35 -8.02
CA ASP A 244 17.55 6.52 -8.19
C ASP A 244 17.19 8.00 -8.35
N TYR A 245 16.15 8.27 -9.15
CA TYR A 245 15.63 9.61 -9.39
C TYR A 245 14.12 9.65 -9.23
N VAL A 246 13.64 10.77 -8.75
CA VAL A 246 12.21 11.09 -8.67
C VAL A 246 11.61 11.19 -10.08
N PRO A 247 10.38 10.72 -10.34
CA PRO A 247 9.73 10.94 -11.62
C PRO A 247 9.51 12.43 -11.92
N ALA A 248 9.61 12.82 -13.19
CA ALA A 248 9.40 14.20 -13.61
C ALA A 248 8.03 14.75 -13.18
N SER A 249 6.96 13.94 -13.34
CA SER A 249 5.61 14.31 -12.90
C SER A 249 5.51 14.59 -11.39
N TYR A 250 6.29 13.87 -10.57
CA TYR A 250 6.33 14.10 -9.12
C TYR A 250 7.16 15.34 -8.76
N ALA A 251 8.30 15.53 -9.43
CA ALA A 251 9.13 16.71 -9.21
C ALA A 251 8.38 18.01 -9.54
N GLU A 252 7.57 17.99 -10.61
CA GLU A 252 6.75 19.12 -11.07
C GLU A 252 5.50 19.37 -10.23
N ALA A 253 4.98 18.35 -9.54
CA ALA A 253 3.75 18.47 -8.78
C ALA A 253 3.93 19.33 -7.52
N ALA A 254 2.90 20.10 -7.18
CA ALA A 254 2.82 20.83 -5.92
C ALA A 254 2.36 19.93 -4.77
N TYR A 255 1.54 18.93 -5.07
CA TYR A 255 0.94 18.00 -4.11
C TYR A 255 0.99 16.56 -4.61
N LEU A 256 1.06 15.64 -3.67
CA LEU A 256 0.92 14.21 -3.90
C LEU A 256 -0.22 13.66 -3.03
N ILE A 257 -0.98 12.73 -3.57
CA ILE A 257 -1.94 11.90 -2.83
C ILE A 257 -1.49 10.45 -2.97
N ASN A 258 -1.34 9.76 -1.84
CA ASN A 258 -0.92 8.36 -1.82
C ASN A 258 -2.15 7.48 -1.59
N LEU A 259 -2.61 6.80 -2.63
CA LEU A 259 -3.75 5.88 -2.61
C LEU A 259 -3.24 4.43 -2.67
N ALA A 260 -3.00 3.85 -1.51
CA ALA A 260 -2.50 2.50 -1.31
C ALA A 260 -3.63 1.46 -1.23
N ASN A 261 -3.27 0.18 -1.12
CA ASN A 261 -4.21 -0.91 -0.89
C ASN A 261 -4.03 -1.52 0.50
N LEU A 262 -5.11 -1.98 1.09
CA LEU A 262 -5.12 -2.75 2.35
C LEU A 262 -4.78 -4.21 2.07
N LYS A 263 -3.52 -4.60 2.22
CA LYS A 263 -3.10 -6.00 2.02
C LYS A 263 -1.82 -6.36 2.75
N SER A 264 -1.70 -7.63 3.11
CA SER A 264 -0.45 -8.23 3.60
C SER A 264 0.59 -8.38 2.49
N HIS A 265 1.80 -8.79 2.88
CA HIS A 265 2.91 -9.05 1.98
C HIS A 265 3.78 -10.18 2.53
N ASN A 266 3.28 -11.40 2.41
CA ASN A 266 3.82 -12.58 3.11
C ASN A 266 5.27 -12.90 2.78
N ASP A 267 5.73 -12.53 1.59
CA ASP A 267 7.05 -12.90 1.07
C ASP A 267 8.10 -11.77 1.13
N GLN A 268 7.74 -10.56 1.60
CA GLN A 268 8.67 -9.42 1.62
C GLN A 268 8.52 -8.54 2.87
N ALA A 269 7.52 -7.67 2.87
CA ALA A 269 7.40 -6.58 3.85
C ALA A 269 6.55 -6.94 5.08
N GLY A 270 5.81 -8.05 5.04
CA GLY A 270 4.77 -8.36 6.02
C GLY A 270 3.43 -7.70 5.68
N ILE A 271 3.45 -6.42 5.33
CA ILE A 271 2.28 -5.63 4.90
C ILE A 271 2.60 -4.77 3.68
N THR A 272 1.57 -4.37 2.94
CA THR A 272 1.63 -3.35 1.89
C THR A 272 0.60 -2.27 2.19
N LEU A 273 1.09 -1.09 2.53
CA LEU A 273 0.30 0.10 2.88
C LEU A 273 0.94 1.33 2.22
N CYS A 274 0.70 2.54 2.74
CA CYS A 274 1.13 3.79 2.11
C CYS A 274 2.66 3.91 1.95
N ALA A 275 3.44 3.51 2.95
CA ALA A 275 4.91 3.55 2.84
C ALA A 275 5.43 2.67 1.72
N LYS A 276 4.97 1.41 1.65
CA LYS A 276 5.38 0.46 0.60
C LYS A 276 4.85 0.84 -0.78
N ASN A 277 3.72 1.56 -0.86
CA ASN A 277 3.17 2.04 -2.12
C ASN A 277 4.14 3.00 -2.85
N HIS A 278 4.93 3.78 -2.12
CA HIS A 278 5.95 4.66 -2.69
C HIS A 278 7.09 3.91 -3.43
N TYR A 279 7.22 2.59 -3.29
CA TYR A 279 8.16 1.83 -4.13
C TYR A 279 7.85 2.00 -5.62
N GLY A 280 6.57 2.02 -6.00
CA GLY A 280 6.11 2.34 -7.35
C GLY A 280 6.20 3.83 -7.71
N SER A 281 6.89 4.66 -6.92
CA SER A 281 7.17 6.07 -7.22
C SER A 281 8.59 6.29 -7.78
N LEU A 282 9.39 5.23 -7.97
CA LEU A 282 10.72 5.32 -8.56
C LEU A 282 10.65 4.98 -10.05
N VAL A 283 11.47 5.66 -10.85
CA VAL A 283 11.65 5.33 -12.29
C VAL A 283 13.03 4.72 -12.48
N ARG A 284 13.07 3.47 -12.90
CA ARG A 284 14.29 2.72 -13.16
C ARG A 284 14.36 2.31 -14.64
N LYS A 285 15.03 3.11 -15.45
CA LYS A 285 15.21 2.88 -16.88
C LYS A 285 16.69 3.03 -17.27
N PRO A 286 17.26 2.14 -18.08
CA PRO A 286 16.73 0.83 -18.46
C PRO A 286 16.62 -0.10 -17.25
N ALA A 287 15.76 -1.09 -17.34
CA ALA A 287 15.18 -1.84 -16.23
C ALA A 287 16.07 -2.91 -15.56
N SER A 288 17.38 -2.84 -15.63
CA SER A 288 18.22 -3.79 -14.88
C SER A 288 18.19 -3.47 -13.38
N GLN A 289 17.40 -4.22 -12.64
CA GLN A 289 17.29 -4.03 -11.19
C GLN A 289 18.60 -4.30 -10.44
N SER A 290 19.45 -5.17 -10.95
CA SER A 290 20.72 -5.50 -10.32
C SER A 290 21.70 -4.33 -10.24
N GLU A 291 21.52 -3.31 -11.06
CA GLU A 291 22.34 -2.10 -11.04
C GLU A 291 21.95 -1.13 -9.93
N TYR A 292 20.69 -1.19 -9.48
CA TYR A 292 20.16 -0.33 -8.43
C TYR A 292 20.22 -1.03 -7.06
N TYR A 293 20.12 -0.25 -6.00
CA TYR A 293 19.92 -0.82 -4.68
C TYR A 293 18.55 -1.54 -4.61
N ASP A 294 18.58 -2.79 -4.16
CA ASP A 294 17.36 -3.58 -3.97
C ASP A 294 16.88 -3.45 -2.53
N MET A 295 15.88 -2.58 -2.31
CA MET A 295 15.31 -2.35 -0.99
C MET A 295 14.71 -3.61 -0.33
N HIS A 296 14.41 -4.66 -1.10
CA HIS A 296 13.84 -5.90 -0.53
C HIS A 296 14.84 -6.64 0.35
N LYS A 297 16.14 -6.33 0.24
CA LYS A 297 17.18 -6.88 1.12
C LYS A 297 17.02 -6.44 2.58
N ASP A 298 16.44 -5.24 2.79
CA ASP A 298 16.25 -4.64 4.11
C ASP A 298 14.80 -4.64 4.56
N LEU A 299 13.94 -5.46 3.92
CA LEU A 299 12.58 -5.71 4.38
C LEU A 299 12.52 -6.93 5.32
N PRO A 300 11.48 -7.07 6.14
CA PRO A 300 11.36 -8.09 7.19
C PRO A 300 11.56 -9.54 6.73
N TYR A 301 11.25 -9.86 5.48
CA TYR A 301 11.47 -11.21 4.96
C TYR A 301 12.97 -11.57 4.93
N THR A 302 13.80 -10.67 4.44
CA THR A 302 15.25 -10.89 4.28
C THR A 302 16.01 -10.50 5.54
N THR A 303 15.59 -9.42 6.21
CA THR A 303 16.21 -8.88 7.42
C THR A 303 15.17 -8.74 8.52
N PRO A 304 14.78 -9.88 9.18
CA PRO A 304 13.78 -9.87 10.24
C PRO A 304 14.30 -9.18 11.51
N GLY A 305 13.36 -8.83 12.41
CA GLY A 305 13.66 -8.23 13.71
C GLY A 305 13.50 -6.72 13.71
N MET A 306 13.60 -6.17 14.92
CA MET A 306 13.41 -4.76 15.22
C MET A 306 14.74 -4.00 15.27
N GLY A 307 14.71 -2.66 15.16
CA GLY A 307 15.89 -1.81 15.23
C GLY A 307 16.83 -1.99 14.05
N ARG A 308 16.28 -2.14 12.86
CA ARG A 308 17.01 -2.28 11.59
C ARG A 308 16.79 -1.08 10.70
N TYR A 309 17.75 -0.76 9.83
CA TYR A 309 17.49 0.14 8.73
C TYR A 309 16.27 -0.33 7.93
N ARG A 310 15.35 0.59 7.64
CA ARG A 310 14.15 0.30 6.86
C ARG A 310 14.01 1.29 5.70
N PRO A 311 14.15 0.84 4.45
CA PRO A 311 14.12 1.70 3.27
C PRO A 311 12.77 2.41 3.08
N LEU A 312 11.69 1.91 3.69
CA LEU A 312 10.38 2.57 3.64
C LEU A 312 10.42 3.94 4.34
N VAL A 313 11.31 4.15 5.32
CA VAL A 313 11.48 5.44 5.99
C VAL A 313 12.05 6.48 5.03
N ASP A 314 13.01 6.13 4.18
CA ASP A 314 13.53 7.02 3.15
C ASP A 314 12.44 7.43 2.16
N LEU A 315 11.60 6.48 1.73
CA LEU A 315 10.47 6.76 0.84
C LEU A 315 9.43 7.68 1.50
N MET A 316 9.13 7.46 2.78
CA MET A 316 8.21 8.30 3.54
C MET A 316 8.78 9.68 3.84
N GLY A 317 10.10 9.80 4.00
CA GLY A 317 10.78 11.03 4.41
C GLY A 317 11.20 11.94 3.27
N HIS A 318 11.43 11.38 2.06
CA HIS A 318 11.90 12.19 0.93
C HIS A 318 10.92 13.31 0.57
N LYS A 319 11.44 14.55 0.40
CA LYS A 319 10.63 15.75 0.19
C LYS A 319 9.68 15.71 -1.02
N GLN A 320 10.05 14.95 -2.08
CA GLN A 320 9.22 14.82 -3.28
C GLN A 320 8.23 13.64 -3.21
N PHE A 321 8.29 12.83 -2.17
CA PHE A 321 7.36 11.73 -1.88
C PHE A 321 6.53 12.04 -0.64
N GLY A 322 6.88 11.48 0.52
CA GLY A 322 6.12 11.72 1.75
C GLY A 322 6.07 13.19 2.16
N GLY A 323 7.16 13.95 2.01
CA GLY A 323 7.21 15.38 2.31
C GLY A 323 6.27 16.24 1.44
N LYS A 324 5.86 15.75 0.27
CA LYS A 324 4.90 16.42 -0.64
C LYS A 324 3.49 15.84 -0.53
N THR A 325 3.29 14.77 0.26
CA THR A 325 2.00 14.10 0.34
C THR A 325 1.03 14.88 1.21
N LEU A 326 -0.02 15.41 0.55
CA LEU A 326 -1.14 16.13 1.14
C LEU A 326 -2.08 15.19 1.90
N LEU A 327 -2.29 13.98 1.34
CA LEU A 327 -3.30 13.03 1.80
C LEU A 327 -2.83 11.60 1.57
N TYR A 328 -2.99 10.77 2.58
CA TYR A 328 -2.81 9.32 2.52
C TYR A 328 -4.18 8.64 2.57
N LEU A 329 -4.40 7.72 1.65
CA LEU A 329 -5.60 6.90 1.53
C LEU A 329 -5.23 5.43 1.43
N ILE A 330 -6.02 4.54 2.02
CA ILE A 330 -5.92 3.11 1.82
C ILE A 330 -7.26 2.59 1.29
N ASP A 331 -7.23 2.09 0.06
CA ASP A 331 -8.31 1.34 -0.56
C ASP A 331 -8.39 -0.05 0.10
N GLY A 332 -9.43 -0.25 0.86
CA GLY A 332 -9.80 -1.48 1.54
C GLY A 332 -11.20 -1.94 1.14
N LEU A 333 -11.72 -1.58 -0.05
CA LEU A 333 -12.99 -2.12 -0.54
C LEU A 333 -12.91 -3.64 -0.58
N TYR A 334 -11.87 -4.14 -1.19
CA TYR A 334 -11.46 -5.53 -1.14
C TYR A 334 -10.03 -5.61 -0.64
N ALA A 335 -9.73 -6.54 0.23
CA ALA A 335 -8.42 -6.67 0.86
C ALA A 335 -7.82 -8.06 0.62
N GLY A 336 -6.51 -8.16 0.69
CA GLY A 336 -5.79 -9.38 0.35
C GLY A 336 -4.79 -9.81 1.42
N LYS A 337 -4.51 -11.10 1.45
CA LYS A 337 -3.52 -11.73 2.33
C LYS A 337 -2.09 -11.63 1.78
N HIS A 338 -1.94 -11.41 0.47
CA HIS A 338 -0.66 -11.37 -0.23
C HIS A 338 -0.57 -10.17 -1.18
N ALA A 339 0.64 -9.67 -1.45
CA ALA A 339 0.87 -8.55 -2.37
C ALA A 339 0.31 -8.79 -3.77
N LYS A 340 0.38 -10.03 -4.23
CA LYS A 340 -0.14 -10.52 -5.51
C LYS A 340 -1.20 -11.58 -5.27
N GLU A 341 -2.13 -11.31 -4.39
CA GLU A 341 -3.27 -12.21 -4.19
C GLU A 341 -4.01 -12.37 -5.53
N ARG A 342 -4.35 -13.62 -5.87
CA ARG A 342 -5.05 -13.92 -7.14
C ARG A 342 -6.49 -13.45 -7.14
N ALA A 343 -7.06 -13.30 -5.96
CA ALA A 343 -8.38 -12.73 -5.71
C ALA A 343 -8.41 -12.19 -4.28
N PRO A 344 -9.20 -11.14 -3.99
CA PRO A 344 -9.40 -10.66 -2.62
C PRO A 344 -10.01 -11.73 -1.74
N ARG A 345 -9.90 -11.54 -0.42
CA ARG A 345 -10.44 -12.47 0.58
C ARG A 345 -11.42 -11.76 1.50
N LYS A 346 -12.49 -12.48 1.85
CA LYS A 346 -13.41 -12.06 2.90
C LYS A 346 -12.73 -12.14 4.26
N TRP A 347 -13.11 -11.26 5.17
CA TRP A 347 -12.52 -11.12 6.49
C TRP A 347 -13.41 -11.69 7.57
N ASN A 348 -12.82 -12.43 8.52
CA ASN A 348 -13.56 -13.07 9.63
C ASN A 348 -13.62 -12.20 10.88
N SER A 349 -12.65 -11.31 11.08
CA SER A 349 -12.63 -10.45 12.26
C SER A 349 -13.79 -9.45 12.27
N PRO A 350 -14.30 -9.08 13.44
CA PRO A 350 -15.34 -8.04 13.55
C PRO A 350 -14.85 -6.67 13.05
N PRO A 351 -15.69 -5.90 12.34
CA PRO A 351 -17.13 -6.11 12.10
C PRO A 351 -17.44 -6.87 10.79
N PHE A 352 -16.46 -7.40 10.10
CA PHE A 352 -16.60 -7.98 8.73
C PHE A 352 -17.33 -9.33 8.77
N ASN A 353 -17.07 -10.19 9.77
CA ASN A 353 -17.80 -11.42 10.06
C ASN A 353 -18.06 -12.34 8.87
N GLY A 354 -17.05 -12.55 8.03
CA GLY A 354 -17.12 -13.38 6.83
C GLY A 354 -17.52 -12.61 5.56
N ASP A 355 -17.50 -11.28 5.60
CA ASP A 355 -17.76 -10.43 4.45
C ASP A 355 -16.51 -9.66 3.99
N TRP A 356 -16.65 -8.86 2.93
CA TRP A 356 -15.60 -8.01 2.41
C TRP A 356 -15.22 -6.91 3.43
N SER A 357 -14.00 -6.41 3.32
CA SER A 357 -13.55 -5.31 4.18
C SER A 357 -14.25 -3.98 3.92
N SER A 358 -14.78 -3.76 2.73
CA SER A 358 -15.66 -2.63 2.36
C SER A 358 -15.27 -1.30 3.03
N SER A 359 -13.97 -0.99 3.01
CA SER A 359 -13.37 0.05 3.85
C SER A 359 -12.57 1.06 3.05
N LEU A 360 -12.50 2.28 3.55
CA LEU A 360 -11.59 3.35 3.13
C LEU A 360 -10.97 3.96 4.38
N PHE A 361 -9.65 4.13 4.36
CA PHE A 361 -8.92 4.85 5.40
C PHE A 361 -8.33 6.15 4.84
N ALA A 362 -8.32 7.21 5.63
CA ALA A 362 -7.76 8.50 5.27
C ALA A 362 -7.00 9.15 6.43
N SER A 363 -5.84 9.74 6.16
CA SER A 363 -5.04 10.48 7.14
C SER A 363 -4.12 11.50 6.48
N GLN A 364 -3.64 12.48 7.27
CA GLN A 364 -2.49 13.32 6.94
C GLN A 364 -1.21 12.87 7.67
N ASP A 365 -1.30 11.83 8.50
CA ASP A 365 -0.16 11.24 9.22
C ASP A 365 0.20 9.90 8.58
N PRO A 366 1.36 9.81 7.87
CA PRO A 366 1.75 8.60 7.15
C PRO A 366 2.02 7.41 8.06
N VAL A 367 2.49 7.66 9.27
CA VAL A 367 2.79 6.59 10.23
C VAL A 367 1.51 6.11 10.89
N ALA A 368 0.63 7.02 11.29
CA ALA A 368 -0.64 6.68 11.92
C ALA A 368 -1.55 5.83 11.00
N ILE A 369 -1.67 6.20 9.73
CA ILE A 369 -2.52 5.43 8.81
C ILE A 369 -1.98 4.02 8.56
N ASP A 370 -0.67 3.87 8.40
CA ASP A 370 -0.04 2.56 8.23
C ASP A 370 -0.10 1.74 9.54
N ALA A 371 -0.01 2.37 10.72
CA ALA A 371 -0.20 1.71 12.01
C ALA A 371 -1.62 1.17 12.18
N VAL A 372 -2.64 1.96 11.81
CA VAL A 372 -4.04 1.49 11.82
C VAL A 372 -4.23 0.35 10.83
N GLY A 373 -3.75 0.50 9.59
CA GLY A 373 -3.82 -0.57 8.59
C GLY A 373 -3.12 -1.85 9.06
N PHE A 374 -1.98 -1.72 9.75
CA PHE A 374 -1.25 -2.83 10.35
C PHE A 374 -2.10 -3.57 11.39
N ASP A 375 -2.74 -2.85 12.32
CA ASP A 375 -3.58 -3.45 13.36
C ASP A 375 -4.76 -4.24 12.79
N PHE A 376 -5.40 -3.73 11.73
CA PHE A 376 -6.44 -4.48 11.01
C PHE A 376 -5.90 -5.76 10.38
N LEU A 377 -4.77 -5.68 9.68
CA LEU A 377 -4.14 -6.83 9.02
C LEU A 377 -3.58 -7.84 10.04
N TRP A 378 -3.01 -7.37 11.15
CA TRP A 378 -2.51 -8.20 12.25
C TRP A 378 -3.64 -9.04 12.87
N THR A 379 -4.81 -8.42 13.04
CA THR A 379 -5.96 -9.12 13.62
C THR A 379 -6.56 -10.15 12.67
N GLU A 380 -6.52 -9.88 11.37
CA GLU A 380 -7.15 -10.77 10.38
C GLU A 380 -6.26 -11.94 9.95
N TRP A 381 -4.96 -11.72 9.82
CA TRP A 381 -4.04 -12.71 9.25
C TRP A 381 -2.94 -13.09 10.24
N ASP A 382 -2.71 -14.38 10.40
CA ASP A 382 -1.76 -15.00 11.33
C ASP A 382 -0.35 -15.25 10.75
N ASP A 383 -0.03 -14.72 9.57
CA ASP A 383 1.23 -14.99 8.85
C ASP A 383 2.05 -13.72 8.56
N GLY A 384 1.82 -13.07 7.41
CA GLY A 384 2.64 -11.94 6.95
C GLY A 384 2.76 -10.78 7.95
N PRO A 385 1.65 -10.24 8.49
CA PRO A 385 1.70 -9.17 9.47
C PRO A 385 2.46 -9.54 10.75
N HIS A 386 2.40 -10.82 11.16
CA HIS A 386 3.08 -11.35 12.36
C HIS A 386 4.56 -11.65 12.16
N LYS A 387 5.11 -11.41 10.98
CA LYS A 387 6.54 -11.60 10.75
C LYS A 387 7.35 -10.58 11.56
N SER A 388 8.40 -11.06 12.23
CA SER A 388 9.26 -10.21 13.05
C SER A 388 9.86 -9.05 12.24
N GLY A 389 9.64 -7.83 12.69
CA GLY A 389 10.08 -6.59 12.04
C GLY A 389 9.10 -6.00 11.04
N THR A 390 7.89 -6.55 10.89
CA THR A 390 6.87 -6.00 9.98
C THR A 390 6.51 -4.55 10.32
N ASN A 391 6.39 -4.22 11.60
CA ASN A 391 6.10 -2.88 12.10
C ASN A 391 7.36 -2.04 12.41
N ASP A 392 8.56 -2.57 12.19
CA ASP A 392 9.82 -1.88 12.52
C ASP A 392 9.94 -0.54 11.78
N TYR A 393 9.54 -0.47 10.51
CA TYR A 393 9.59 0.78 9.74
C TYR A 393 8.69 1.88 10.31
N LEU A 394 7.61 1.53 11.00
CA LEU A 394 6.73 2.49 11.67
C LEU A 394 7.41 3.12 12.88
N ILE A 395 8.12 2.31 13.66
CA ILE A 395 8.90 2.76 14.80
C ILE A 395 10.08 3.62 14.33
N GLU A 396 10.83 3.14 13.33
CA GLU A 396 11.92 3.88 12.70
C GLU A 396 11.46 5.23 12.14
N ALA A 397 10.29 5.27 11.47
CA ALA A 397 9.70 6.50 10.93
C ALA A 397 9.19 7.46 12.03
N ALA A 398 8.53 6.93 13.05
CA ALA A 398 8.08 7.73 14.19
C ALA A 398 9.25 8.37 14.95
N MET A 399 10.38 7.69 14.98
CA MET A 399 11.61 8.11 15.68
C MET A 399 12.74 8.44 14.69
N ALA A 400 12.45 8.94 13.49
CA ALA A 400 13.48 9.11 12.45
C ALA A 400 14.62 10.07 12.85
N ASP A 401 14.38 10.98 13.77
CA ASP A 401 15.41 11.82 14.40
C ASP A 401 16.32 11.06 15.38
N LYS A 402 15.83 9.96 15.96
CA LYS A 402 16.59 9.07 16.86
C LYS A 402 16.10 7.62 16.73
N PRO A 403 16.28 6.99 15.56
CA PRO A 403 15.73 5.67 15.31
C PRO A 403 16.46 4.59 16.13
N PRO A 404 15.78 3.51 16.53
CA PRO A 404 16.38 2.38 17.24
C PRO A 404 17.54 1.74 16.48
N SER A 405 17.52 1.73 15.14
CA SER A 405 18.61 1.23 14.31
C SER A 405 19.89 2.06 14.38
N GLY A 406 19.80 3.31 14.87
CA GLY A 406 20.88 4.29 14.79
C GLY A 406 21.10 4.86 13.38
N THR A 407 20.28 4.47 12.40
CA THR A 407 20.40 4.95 11.01
C THR A 407 20.29 6.47 10.94
N PHE A 408 21.13 7.08 10.11
CA PHE A 408 21.00 8.48 9.76
C PHE A 408 20.15 8.61 8.50
N TYR A 409 18.83 8.78 8.66
CA TYR A 409 17.92 8.93 7.54
C TYR A 409 18.06 10.32 6.90
N ASP A 410 18.51 10.34 5.63
CA ASP A 410 18.75 11.55 4.83
C ASP A 410 18.54 11.29 3.33
N PRO A 411 17.30 11.00 2.90
CA PRO A 411 17.02 10.62 1.52
C PRO A 411 17.13 11.76 0.51
N ASP A 412 17.21 13.00 0.97
CA ASP A 412 17.31 14.20 0.14
C ASP A 412 18.75 14.67 -0.09
N HIS A 413 19.70 14.33 0.79
CA HIS A 413 21.09 14.85 0.83
C HIS A 413 21.13 16.36 0.62
N GLU A 414 20.29 17.10 1.32
CA GLU A 414 20.27 18.55 1.22
C GLU A 414 21.46 19.17 1.95
N GLY A 415 22.51 19.46 1.21
CA GLY A 415 23.67 20.33 1.46
C GLY A 415 24.32 20.41 2.86
N ASN A 416 23.56 20.39 3.90
CA ASN A 416 23.95 20.17 5.29
C ASN A 416 23.20 18.93 5.74
N VAL A 417 23.91 17.82 5.84
CA VAL A 417 23.43 16.52 6.29
C VAL A 417 22.33 16.66 7.35
N THR A 418 21.08 16.69 6.91
CA THR A 418 19.94 16.98 7.78
C THR A 418 19.17 15.68 7.99
N ARG A 419 19.27 15.13 9.19
CA ARG A 419 18.50 13.94 9.58
C ARG A 419 17.01 14.25 9.51
N LEU A 420 16.21 13.27 9.05
CA LEU A 420 14.75 13.35 9.11
C LEU A 420 14.29 13.58 10.56
N ALA A 421 13.30 14.46 10.72
CA ALA A 421 12.51 14.55 11.95
C ALA A 421 11.49 13.40 12.01
N SER A 422 10.80 13.24 13.15
CA SER A 422 9.67 12.31 13.25
C SER A 422 8.69 12.49 12.09
N LEU A 423 8.35 11.41 11.41
CA LEU A 423 7.45 11.41 10.26
C LEU A 423 5.97 11.30 10.65
N GLY A 424 5.66 10.87 11.88
CA GLY A 424 4.29 10.71 12.35
C GLY A 424 4.23 10.03 13.71
N VAL A 425 3.05 9.62 14.15
CA VAL A 425 2.84 8.92 15.41
C VAL A 425 2.51 7.45 15.19
N TYR A 426 3.16 6.59 15.97
CA TYR A 426 2.96 5.16 15.99
C TYR A 426 2.47 4.70 17.35
N GLU A 427 1.47 3.84 17.38
CA GLU A 427 1.00 3.04 18.51
C GLU A 427 0.08 1.92 18.02
N HIS A 428 -0.29 1.00 18.90
CA HIS A 428 -1.31 -0.02 18.67
C HIS A 428 -2.58 0.29 19.43
N TRP A 429 -3.72 -0.20 18.94
CA TRP A 429 -5.01 -0.08 19.63
C TRP A 429 -5.08 -0.92 20.93
N ASN A 430 -6.05 -0.61 21.79
CA ASN A 430 -6.27 -1.31 23.04
C ASN A 430 -6.66 -2.79 22.85
N ASN A 431 -7.49 -3.08 21.85
CA ASN A 431 -7.92 -4.43 21.46
C ASN A 431 -8.67 -4.41 20.12
N PRO A 432 -8.82 -5.58 19.45
CA PRO A 432 -9.48 -5.69 18.14
C PRO A 432 -10.99 -5.37 18.18
N THR A 433 -11.64 -5.44 19.33
CA THR A 433 -13.08 -5.16 19.47
C THR A 433 -13.36 -3.66 19.51
N ASP A 434 -12.74 -2.96 20.44
CA ASP A 434 -12.97 -1.53 20.64
C ASP A 434 -12.25 -0.68 19.59
N LYS A 435 -11.07 -1.14 19.17
CA LYS A 435 -10.20 -0.42 18.21
C LYS A 435 -9.95 1.03 18.64
N GLN A 436 -9.53 1.21 19.90
CA GLN A 436 -9.29 2.52 20.50
C GLN A 436 -7.80 2.75 20.70
N TYR A 437 -7.34 3.91 20.28
CA TYR A 437 -5.99 4.41 20.46
C TYR A 437 -5.92 5.41 21.62
N SER A 438 -4.73 5.82 22.01
CA SER A 438 -4.53 6.72 23.16
C SER A 438 -5.39 7.98 23.10
N ARG A 439 -5.51 8.62 21.93
CA ARG A 439 -6.33 9.83 21.78
C ARG A 439 -7.83 9.55 21.90
N ASN A 440 -8.30 8.38 21.43
CA ASN A 440 -9.68 7.95 21.65
C ASN A 440 -10.00 7.75 23.14
N LEU A 441 -8.98 7.40 23.94
CA LEU A 441 -9.08 7.22 25.39
C LEU A 441 -8.88 8.53 26.17
N GLY A 442 -8.83 9.69 25.49
CA GLY A 442 -8.79 11.00 26.13
C GLY A 442 -7.40 11.45 26.61
N THR A 443 -6.31 10.78 26.23
CA THR A 443 -4.96 11.15 26.66
C THR A 443 -4.42 12.43 26.01
N GLY A 444 -5.07 12.88 24.91
CA GLY A 444 -4.61 14.01 24.10
C GLY A 444 -3.36 13.73 23.26
N LYS A 445 -2.85 12.50 23.27
CA LYS A 445 -1.65 12.04 22.53
C LYS A 445 -2.00 10.85 21.65
N GLY A 446 -1.08 10.46 20.77
CA GLY A 446 -1.21 9.27 19.95
C GLY A 446 -2.18 9.41 18.79
N ILE A 447 -2.67 8.27 18.33
CA ILE A 447 -3.61 8.15 17.21
C ILE A 447 -5.04 8.42 17.68
N GLU A 448 -5.86 8.98 16.80
CA GLU A 448 -7.32 9.08 16.92
C GLU A 448 -7.96 8.31 15.76
N LEU A 449 -8.65 7.20 16.03
CA LEU A 449 -9.43 6.49 15.01
C LEU A 449 -10.86 7.02 15.01
N VAL A 450 -11.25 7.76 13.95
CA VAL A 450 -12.60 8.22 13.70
C VAL A 450 -13.33 7.21 12.84
N LYS A 451 -14.33 6.52 13.42
CA LYS A 451 -15.12 5.50 12.73
C LYS A 451 -16.34 6.13 12.07
N GLN A 452 -16.52 5.89 10.78
CA GLN A 452 -17.68 6.30 9.98
C GLN A 452 -18.32 5.03 9.40
N THR A 453 -19.49 4.64 9.89
CA THR A 453 -20.20 3.47 9.38
C THR A 453 -21.30 3.89 8.41
N GLY A 454 -21.53 3.10 7.34
CA GLY A 454 -22.71 3.21 6.49
C GLY A 454 -24.00 2.93 7.31
N ALA A 455 -25.14 3.32 6.78
CA ALA A 455 -26.41 2.96 7.39
C ALA A 455 -26.55 1.42 7.35
N VAL A 456 -26.66 0.80 8.52
CA VAL A 456 -26.97 -0.63 8.59
C VAL A 456 -28.32 -0.83 7.87
N LYS A 457 -28.37 -1.64 6.81
CA LYS A 457 -29.64 -2.11 6.25
C LYS A 457 -30.40 -2.75 7.39
N SER A 458 -31.49 -2.12 7.84
CA SER A 458 -32.42 -2.78 8.76
C SER A 458 -32.89 -4.05 8.04
N MET A 459 -32.60 -5.22 8.60
CA MET A 459 -33.26 -6.45 8.18
C MET A 459 -34.76 -6.24 8.39
N VAL A 460 -35.48 -5.83 7.34
CA VAL A 460 -36.90 -5.94 7.27
C VAL A 460 -37.17 -7.44 7.21
N SER A 461 -37.47 -8.00 8.38
CA SER A 461 -38.03 -9.34 8.47
C SER A 461 -39.30 -9.36 7.62
N VAL A 462 -39.23 -9.99 6.47
CA VAL A 462 -40.44 -10.38 5.75
C VAL A 462 -41.15 -11.44 6.60
N LEU A 463 -42.02 -10.98 7.47
CA LEU A 463 -43.06 -11.79 8.07
C LEU A 463 -44.00 -12.15 6.93
N VAL A 464 -43.78 -13.32 6.32
CA VAL A 464 -44.77 -13.97 5.50
C VAL A 464 -45.89 -14.35 6.45
N SER A 465 -46.96 -13.54 6.45
CA SER A 465 -48.22 -13.93 7.05
C SER A 465 -48.77 -15.11 6.29
N SER A 466 -48.64 -16.28 6.90
CA SER A 466 -49.46 -17.46 6.51
C SER A 466 -50.87 -17.19 7.00
N ASP A 467 -51.69 -16.54 6.18
CA ASP A 467 -53.14 -16.60 6.36
C ASP A 467 -53.71 -17.78 5.57
N SER A 468 -54.12 -18.72 6.33
CA SER A 468 -54.98 -19.83 5.97
C SER A 468 -56.34 -19.36 5.44
N LYS A 469 -56.73 -19.86 4.27
CA LYS A 469 -58.11 -20.35 4.05
C LYS A 469 -58.08 -21.44 2.96
#